data_53ae7902d7eef52e0617d6d86b913e3a
#
_entry.id   53ae7902d7eef52e0617d6d86b913e3a
#
_cell.length_a   1.000
_cell.length_b   1.000
_cell.length_c   1.000
_cell.angle_alpha   90.00
_cell.angle_beta   90.00
_cell.angle_gamma   90.00
#
_symmetry.space_group_name_H-M   'P 1'
#
loop_
_entity.id
_entity.type
_entity.pdbx_description
1 polymer ?
#
loop_
_entity_poly.entity_id
_entity_poly.type
_entity_poly.pdbx_seq_one_letter_code
_entity_poly.pdbx_strand_id
1 'polypeptide(L)'
;MKLATLRTPNGTIAVVVGDDSATEISGVADVGELVKLDDWRTVADAAVGTRHPLASINSTAWAPVIPSPGKILCAGLNYRAHILEMGRTLPDHPTFFAKFAEALIGANDEIELAPESSEVDWEGELAVVVGTAIRRANLSEAAEAIAGCAVLNDVSMCDFQYRTLQWLQGKTFENTTPFGPYLVTTDEWTPGPTLRTQVDGELMQEASTGDLVFTPAVLISYFSQIVTLQPGDVIATGTPGGVGHARKPAR
;
A
#
# COMPACT_ATOMS: atom_id res chain seq x y z
N MET A 1 7.72 -13.41 -6.97
CA MET A 1 6.57 -14.17 -6.42
C MET A 1 5.42 -13.26 -6.03
N LYS A 2 4.20 -13.80 -5.91
CA LYS A 2 3.05 -13.10 -5.34
C LYS A 2 2.74 -13.66 -3.95
N LEU A 3 2.65 -12.82 -2.96
CA LEU A 3 2.34 -13.18 -1.57
C LEU A 3 1.02 -12.54 -1.16
N ALA A 4 0.26 -13.21 -0.30
CA ALA A 4 -0.98 -12.67 0.25
C ALA A 4 -1.22 -13.17 1.67
N THR A 5 -2.15 -12.52 2.35
CA THR A 5 -2.65 -12.94 3.66
C THR A 5 -4.10 -13.38 3.50
N LEU A 6 -4.41 -14.62 3.87
CA LEU A 6 -5.76 -15.17 3.86
C LEU A 6 -6.35 -15.20 5.27
N ARG A 7 -7.63 -14.82 5.38
CA ARG A 7 -8.46 -15.07 6.57
C ARG A 7 -8.83 -16.52 6.66
N THR A 8 -8.72 -17.08 7.84
CA THR A 8 -9.13 -18.44 8.21
C THR A 8 -10.04 -18.39 9.43
N PRO A 9 -10.75 -19.47 9.78
CA PRO A 9 -11.54 -19.52 11.01
C PRO A 9 -10.75 -19.25 12.31
N ASN A 10 -9.43 -19.43 12.26
CA ASN A 10 -8.55 -19.30 13.43
C ASN A 10 -7.64 -18.06 13.38
N GLY A 11 -7.90 -17.11 12.49
CA GLY A 11 -7.07 -15.91 12.29
C GLY A 11 -6.66 -15.74 10.84
N THR A 12 -5.38 -15.50 10.58
CA THR A 12 -4.84 -15.32 9.23
C THR A 12 -3.67 -16.27 8.96
N ILE A 13 -3.34 -16.47 7.67
CA ILE A 13 -2.19 -17.24 7.24
C ILE A 13 -1.56 -16.60 6.00
N ALA A 14 -0.23 -16.55 5.93
CA ALA A 14 0.49 -16.16 4.74
C ALA A 14 0.42 -17.23 3.67
N VAL A 15 0.26 -16.83 2.41
CA VAL A 15 0.22 -17.73 1.27
C VAL A 15 1.09 -17.24 0.11
N VAL A 16 1.63 -18.19 -0.65
CA VAL A 16 2.20 -17.94 -1.97
C VAL A 16 1.11 -18.14 -3.01
N VAL A 17 0.91 -17.16 -3.88
CA VAL A 17 -0.15 -17.18 -4.90
C VAL A 17 0.46 -17.54 -6.25
N GLY A 18 0.07 -18.71 -6.77
CA GLY A 18 0.39 -19.18 -8.10
C GLY A 18 -0.73 -18.86 -9.10
N ASP A 19 -0.69 -19.51 -10.27
CA ASP A 19 -1.64 -19.24 -11.35
C ASP A 19 -3.05 -19.77 -11.05
N ASP A 20 -3.19 -20.87 -10.34
CA ASP A 20 -4.45 -21.56 -10.07
C ASP A 20 -4.77 -21.74 -8.57
N SER A 21 -3.81 -21.52 -7.71
CA SER A 21 -3.96 -21.79 -6.28
C SER A 21 -3.10 -20.88 -5.40
N ALA A 22 -3.55 -20.71 -4.15
CA ALA A 22 -2.77 -20.13 -3.06
C ALA A 22 -2.29 -21.26 -2.15
N THR A 23 -0.99 -21.30 -1.85
CA THR A 23 -0.37 -22.32 -1.00
C THR A 23 0.02 -21.70 0.34
N GLU A 24 -0.44 -22.29 1.44
CA GLU A 24 -0.14 -21.82 2.79
C GLU A 24 1.35 -21.92 3.12
N ILE A 25 1.88 -20.90 3.79
CA ILE A 25 3.20 -20.92 4.40
C ILE A 25 2.99 -21.33 5.87
N SER A 26 3.26 -22.59 6.15
CA SER A 26 2.95 -23.18 7.46
C SER A 26 3.62 -22.44 8.62
N GLY A 27 2.84 -22.09 9.63
CA GLY A 27 3.33 -21.42 10.84
C GLY A 27 3.59 -19.91 10.70
N VAL A 28 3.20 -19.30 9.58
CA VAL A 28 3.35 -17.86 9.34
C VAL A 28 1.97 -17.22 9.21
N ALA A 29 1.63 -16.33 10.14
CA ALA A 29 0.28 -15.78 10.26
C ALA A 29 -0.10 -14.82 9.12
N ASP A 30 0.84 -14.04 8.60
CA ASP A 30 0.60 -13.05 7.55
C ASP A 30 1.92 -12.70 6.82
N VAL A 31 1.81 -11.92 5.74
CA VAL A 31 2.99 -11.49 4.97
C VAL A 31 3.92 -10.60 5.81
N GLY A 32 3.38 -9.83 6.78
CA GLY A 32 4.19 -9.00 7.67
C GLY A 32 5.09 -9.85 8.58
N GLU A 33 4.57 -10.95 9.12
CA GLU A 33 5.37 -11.90 9.89
C GLU A 33 6.37 -12.67 9.01
N LEU A 34 5.98 -12.97 7.77
CA LEU A 34 6.87 -13.62 6.81
C LEU A 34 8.13 -12.76 6.55
N VAL A 35 7.95 -11.50 6.16
CA VAL A 35 9.08 -10.64 5.75
C VAL A 35 10.01 -10.25 6.90
N LYS A 36 9.64 -10.55 8.15
CA LYS A 36 10.52 -10.41 9.33
C LYS A 36 11.55 -11.52 9.46
N LEU A 37 11.35 -12.65 8.78
CA LEU A 37 12.31 -13.75 8.76
C LEU A 37 13.51 -13.40 7.88
N ASP A 38 14.73 -13.67 8.32
CA ASP A 38 15.94 -13.36 7.54
C ASP A 38 15.97 -14.06 6.17
N ASP A 39 15.41 -15.28 6.11
CA ASP A 39 15.34 -16.13 4.92
C ASP A 39 13.93 -16.23 4.30
N TRP A 40 13.09 -15.20 4.49
CA TRP A 40 11.67 -15.21 4.12
C TRP A 40 11.39 -15.65 2.67
N ARG A 41 12.28 -15.31 1.72
CA ARG A 41 12.13 -15.72 0.31
C ARG A 41 12.26 -17.24 0.17
N THR A 42 13.25 -17.84 0.86
CA THR A 42 13.45 -19.29 0.88
C THR A 42 12.27 -20.00 1.54
N VAL A 43 11.76 -19.43 2.64
CA VAL A 43 10.58 -19.97 3.34
C VAL A 43 9.35 -19.93 2.44
N ALA A 44 9.15 -18.84 1.70
CA ALA A 44 8.04 -18.70 0.75
C ALA A 44 8.18 -19.67 -0.44
N ASP A 45 9.37 -19.78 -1.06
CA ASP A 45 9.62 -20.70 -2.17
C ASP A 45 9.44 -22.17 -1.79
N ALA A 46 9.71 -22.52 -0.53
CA ALA A 46 9.55 -23.87 0.02
C ALA A 46 8.12 -24.15 0.55
N ALA A 47 7.15 -23.29 0.31
CA ALA A 47 5.79 -23.46 0.81
C ALA A 47 5.14 -24.76 0.31
N VAL A 48 4.75 -25.63 1.26
CA VAL A 48 4.13 -26.95 1.01
C VAL A 48 2.85 -27.17 1.84
N GLY A 49 2.28 -26.10 2.39
CA GLY A 49 1.05 -26.17 3.18
C GLY A 49 -0.21 -26.47 2.36
N THR A 50 -1.36 -26.26 2.94
CA THR A 50 -2.65 -26.46 2.27
C THR A 50 -2.75 -25.62 1.01
N ARG A 51 -3.24 -26.22 -0.07
CA ARG A 51 -3.49 -25.53 -1.34
C ARG A 51 -4.96 -25.19 -1.45
N HIS A 52 -5.25 -23.91 -1.69
CA HIS A 52 -6.58 -23.39 -1.93
C HIS A 52 -6.73 -23.02 -3.40
N PRO A 53 -7.59 -23.69 -4.20
CA PRO A 53 -7.86 -23.25 -5.57
C PRO A 53 -8.36 -21.80 -5.58
N LEU A 54 -7.78 -20.92 -6.41
CA LEU A 54 -8.16 -19.49 -6.43
C LEU A 54 -9.66 -19.30 -6.70
N ALA A 55 -10.25 -20.13 -7.56
CA ALA A 55 -11.68 -20.09 -7.86
C ALA A 55 -12.59 -20.42 -6.66
N SER A 56 -12.06 -21.03 -5.59
CA SER A 56 -12.80 -21.34 -4.37
C SER A 56 -12.60 -20.33 -3.24
N ILE A 57 -11.66 -19.40 -3.40
CA ILE A 57 -11.38 -18.37 -2.39
C ILE A 57 -12.43 -17.27 -2.53
N ASN A 58 -13.20 -17.03 -1.46
CA ASN A 58 -14.10 -15.88 -1.41
C ASN A 58 -13.28 -14.57 -1.52
N SER A 59 -13.80 -13.58 -2.25
CA SER A 59 -13.14 -12.29 -2.41
C SER A 59 -12.80 -11.60 -1.08
N THR A 60 -13.66 -11.72 -0.08
CA THR A 60 -13.45 -11.18 1.27
C THR A 60 -12.52 -12.01 2.15
N ALA A 61 -12.04 -13.17 1.68
CA ALA A 61 -11.04 -13.94 2.40
C ALA A 61 -9.63 -13.33 2.31
N TRP A 62 -9.41 -12.42 1.36
CA TRP A 62 -8.14 -11.69 1.28
C TRP A 62 -8.10 -10.60 2.35
N ALA A 63 -7.28 -10.80 3.39
CA ALA A 63 -6.99 -9.79 4.41
C ALA A 63 -6.11 -8.68 3.83
N PRO A 64 -5.87 -7.56 4.55
CA PRO A 64 -4.77 -6.66 4.20
C PRO A 64 -3.48 -7.45 4.02
N VAL A 65 -2.67 -7.09 3.04
CA VAL A 65 -1.38 -7.80 2.79
C VAL A 65 -0.58 -7.93 4.09
N ILE A 66 -0.50 -6.85 4.85
CA ILE A 66 0.08 -6.81 6.19
C ILE A 66 -0.97 -6.20 7.11
N PRO A 67 -1.65 -7.00 7.94
CA PRO A 67 -2.73 -6.51 8.80
C PRO A 67 -2.27 -5.54 9.89
N SER A 68 -1.04 -5.71 10.37
CA SER A 68 -0.50 -4.93 11.50
C SER A 68 0.94 -4.47 11.22
N PRO A 69 1.14 -3.55 10.25
CA PRO A 69 2.47 -2.99 9.99
C PRO A 69 2.95 -2.16 11.18
N GLY A 70 4.26 -2.15 11.42
CA GLY A 70 4.85 -1.31 12.46
C GLY A 70 4.67 0.18 12.19
N LYS A 71 4.72 0.57 10.92
CA LYS A 71 4.47 1.94 10.44
C LYS A 71 3.81 1.91 9.08
N ILE A 72 2.91 2.87 8.84
CA ILE A 72 2.41 3.22 7.52
C ILE A 72 2.83 4.66 7.28
N LEU A 73 3.78 4.86 6.37
CA LEU A 73 4.32 6.17 6.02
C LEU A 73 3.79 6.55 4.65
N CYS A 74 3.26 7.76 4.51
CA CYS A 74 2.62 8.21 3.29
C CYS A 74 3.36 9.42 2.71
N ALA A 75 3.51 9.46 1.39
CA ALA A 75 4.06 10.58 0.65
C ALA A 75 2.94 11.28 -0.13
N GLY A 76 2.66 12.53 0.19
CA GLY A 76 1.74 13.36 -0.60
C GLY A 76 2.44 14.09 -1.73
N LEU A 77 1.65 14.50 -2.75
CA LEU A 77 2.11 15.32 -3.87
C LEU A 77 3.33 14.72 -4.60
N ASN A 78 3.23 13.46 -5.02
CA ASN A 78 4.36 12.72 -5.56
C ASN A 78 4.24 12.33 -7.05
N TYR A 79 3.14 12.63 -7.73
CA TYR A 79 3.05 12.43 -9.17
C TYR A 79 3.39 13.71 -9.94
N ARG A 80 4.42 13.65 -10.79
CA ARG A 80 4.96 14.77 -11.55
C ARG A 80 3.91 15.46 -12.40
N ALA A 81 3.19 14.70 -13.23
CA ALA A 81 2.18 15.24 -14.12
C ALA A 81 1.09 15.98 -13.34
N HIS A 82 0.63 15.41 -12.23
CA HIS A 82 -0.40 16.01 -11.37
C HIS A 82 0.07 17.32 -10.70
N ILE A 83 1.31 17.37 -10.20
CA ILE A 83 1.89 18.57 -9.59
C ILE A 83 1.97 19.72 -10.61
N LEU A 84 2.45 19.42 -11.83
CA LEU A 84 2.59 20.40 -12.90
C LEU A 84 1.22 20.87 -13.42
N GLU A 85 0.22 19.98 -13.52
CA GLU A 85 -1.16 20.31 -13.89
C GLU A 85 -1.79 21.29 -12.89
N MET A 86 -1.48 21.16 -11.60
CA MET A 86 -1.90 22.13 -10.57
C MET A 86 -1.14 23.47 -10.64
N GLY A 87 -0.24 23.68 -11.61
CA GLY A 87 0.58 24.87 -11.73
C GLY A 87 1.63 25.04 -10.63
N ARG A 88 2.00 23.95 -9.95
CA ARG A 88 3.01 23.96 -8.87
C ARG A 88 4.38 23.54 -9.40
N THR A 89 5.42 24.01 -8.75
CA THR A 89 6.79 23.50 -8.95
C THR A 89 6.95 22.14 -8.27
N LEU A 90 7.84 21.32 -8.82
CA LEU A 90 8.17 20.05 -8.18
C LEU A 90 8.80 20.30 -6.81
N PRO A 91 8.40 19.55 -5.77
CA PRO A 91 8.93 19.75 -4.43
C PRO A 91 10.38 19.23 -4.31
N ASP A 92 11.18 19.87 -3.46
CA ASP A 92 12.55 19.42 -3.15
C ASP A 92 12.55 18.28 -2.13
N HIS A 93 11.48 18.13 -1.35
CA HIS A 93 11.33 17.12 -0.31
C HIS A 93 9.92 16.51 -0.32
N PRO A 94 9.79 15.20 0.02
CA PRO A 94 8.48 14.56 0.12
C PRO A 94 7.61 15.22 1.20
N THR A 95 6.33 15.46 0.90
CA THR A 95 5.34 15.70 1.96
C THR A 95 5.11 14.37 2.67
N PHE A 96 5.28 14.36 3.99
CA PHE A 96 5.31 13.15 4.81
C PHE A 96 4.21 13.18 5.88
N PHE A 97 3.42 12.12 5.94
CA PHE A 97 2.43 11.86 6.99
C PHE A 97 2.33 10.36 7.27
N ALA A 98 1.45 9.95 8.19
CA ALA A 98 1.27 8.55 8.56
C ALA A 98 -0.22 8.17 8.55
N LYS A 99 -0.48 6.86 8.54
CA LYS A 99 -1.79 6.24 8.87
C LYS A 99 -1.56 5.25 10.00
N PHE A 100 -2.64 4.90 10.70
CA PHE A 100 -2.63 3.82 11.69
C PHE A 100 -3.13 2.51 11.08
N ALA A 101 -2.71 1.38 11.64
CA ALA A 101 -3.06 0.05 11.14
C ALA A 101 -4.57 -0.22 11.19
N GLU A 102 -5.28 0.41 12.11
CA GLU A 102 -6.73 0.30 12.27
C GLU A 102 -7.51 0.79 11.04
N ALA A 103 -6.88 1.60 10.19
CA ALA A 103 -7.49 2.01 8.93
C ALA A 103 -7.50 0.89 7.87
N LEU A 104 -6.61 -0.11 7.97
CA LEU A 104 -6.40 -1.12 6.92
C LEU A 104 -7.54 -2.14 6.86
N ILE A 105 -7.98 -2.40 5.64
CA ILE A 105 -8.92 -3.49 5.30
C ILE A 105 -8.41 -4.29 4.11
N GLY A 106 -8.96 -5.48 3.89
CA GLY A 106 -8.64 -6.28 2.71
C GLY A 106 -9.08 -5.60 1.42
N ALA A 107 -8.46 -5.95 0.30
CA ALA A 107 -8.68 -5.31 -0.99
C ALA A 107 -10.13 -5.34 -1.49
N ASN A 108 -10.93 -6.29 -1.02
CA ASN A 108 -12.33 -6.49 -1.42
C ASN A 108 -13.31 -6.31 -0.24
N ASP A 109 -12.85 -5.78 0.88
CA ASP A 109 -13.73 -5.43 1.99
C ASP A 109 -14.50 -4.15 1.67
N GLU A 110 -15.64 -3.98 2.31
CA GLU A 110 -16.40 -2.74 2.22
C GLU A 110 -15.71 -1.63 3.00
N ILE A 111 -15.60 -0.45 2.37
CA ILE A 111 -15.09 0.75 3.03
C ILE A 111 -16.19 1.27 3.96
N GLU A 112 -15.90 1.37 5.25
CA GLU A 112 -16.84 1.86 6.23
C GLU A 112 -16.86 3.40 6.22
N LEU A 113 -17.94 3.98 5.68
CA LEU A 113 -18.08 5.43 5.61
C LEU A 113 -18.37 6.00 6.99
N ALA A 114 -17.46 6.81 7.51
CA ALA A 114 -17.61 7.45 8.81
C ALA A 114 -18.76 8.49 8.80
N PRO A 115 -19.73 8.41 9.73
CA PRO A 115 -20.84 9.35 9.77
C PRO A 115 -20.43 10.78 10.09
N GLU A 116 -19.21 10.99 10.58
CA GLU A 116 -18.63 12.28 10.93
C GLU A 116 -18.16 13.07 9.71
N SER A 117 -17.98 12.43 8.55
CA SER A 117 -17.49 13.06 7.32
C SER A 117 -18.49 12.93 6.17
N SER A 118 -18.63 14.00 5.39
CA SER A 118 -19.38 14.00 4.13
C SER A 118 -18.50 14.17 2.90
N GLU A 119 -17.18 14.23 3.07
CA GLU A 119 -16.21 14.48 2.01
C GLU A 119 -15.20 13.33 1.91
N VAL A 120 -15.72 12.13 1.56
CA VAL A 120 -14.89 10.93 1.39
C VAL A 120 -14.32 10.89 -0.02
N ASP A 121 -13.02 10.74 -0.15
CA ASP A 121 -12.31 10.71 -1.42
C ASP A 121 -11.47 9.42 -1.58
N TRP A 122 -11.23 9.05 -2.84
CA TRP A 122 -10.39 7.94 -3.24
C TRP A 122 -8.99 8.43 -3.61
N GLU A 123 -7.99 7.66 -3.26
CA GLU A 123 -6.60 7.90 -3.62
C GLU A 123 -5.89 6.56 -3.92
N GLY A 124 -6.02 6.10 -5.18
CA GLY A 124 -5.30 4.89 -5.61
C GLY A 124 -3.79 5.12 -5.59
N GLU A 125 -3.05 4.23 -4.91
CA GLU A 125 -1.61 4.37 -4.70
C GLU A 125 -0.85 3.07 -4.93
N LEU A 126 0.41 3.21 -5.33
CA LEU A 126 1.40 2.17 -5.18
C LEU A 126 1.83 2.14 -3.72
N ALA A 127 1.75 0.99 -3.07
CA ALA A 127 2.34 0.74 -1.76
C ALA A 127 3.62 -0.08 -1.90
N VAL A 128 4.64 0.28 -1.13
CA VAL A 128 5.92 -0.41 -1.07
C VAL A 128 6.10 -1.01 0.32
N VAL A 129 6.50 -2.27 0.39
CA VAL A 129 6.77 -2.97 1.64
C VAL A 129 8.26 -3.08 1.87
N VAL A 130 8.71 -2.69 3.04
CA VAL A 130 10.11 -2.84 3.48
C VAL A 130 10.38 -4.31 3.83
N GLY A 131 11.46 -4.88 3.29
CA GLY A 131 11.84 -6.27 3.50
C GLY A 131 13.07 -6.46 4.38
N THR A 132 13.82 -5.39 4.64
CA THR A 132 15.05 -5.45 5.46
C THR A 132 15.12 -4.22 6.35
N ALA A 133 15.50 -4.41 7.62
CA ALA A 133 15.66 -3.30 8.56
C ALA A 133 16.74 -2.33 8.07
N ILE A 134 16.39 -1.02 8.00
CA ILE A 134 17.28 -0.04 7.38
C ILE A 134 17.21 1.32 8.10
N ARG A 135 18.36 1.95 8.22
CA ARG A 135 18.53 3.26 8.86
C ARG A 135 19.62 4.07 8.17
N ARG A 136 19.33 5.31 7.77
CA ARG A 136 20.26 6.23 7.08
C ARG A 136 20.81 5.65 5.78
N ALA A 137 19.96 4.98 5.02
CA ALA A 137 20.32 4.30 3.79
C ALA A 137 20.67 5.27 2.65
N ASN A 138 21.63 4.90 1.83
CA ASN A 138 21.78 5.46 0.50
C ASN A 138 20.75 4.87 -0.47
N LEU A 139 20.70 5.34 -1.73
CA LEU A 139 19.69 4.91 -2.70
C LEU A 139 19.79 3.43 -3.09
N SER A 140 21.02 2.86 -3.16
CA SER A 140 21.20 1.45 -3.49
C SER A 140 20.70 0.56 -2.37
N GLU A 141 21.11 0.83 -1.13
CA GLU A 141 20.67 0.13 0.06
C GLU A 141 19.13 0.22 0.22
N ALA A 142 18.56 1.40 -0.06
CA ALA A 142 17.12 1.63 -0.01
C ALA A 142 16.36 0.80 -1.05
N ALA A 143 16.89 0.67 -2.27
CA ALA A 143 16.29 -0.16 -3.32
C ALA A 143 16.33 -1.65 -2.96
N GLU A 144 17.45 -2.12 -2.40
CA GLU A 144 17.65 -3.51 -1.96
C GLU A 144 16.77 -3.88 -0.77
N ALA A 145 16.37 -2.89 0.05
CA ALA A 145 15.50 -3.10 1.20
C ALA A 145 14.03 -3.30 0.84
N ILE A 146 13.62 -3.17 -0.43
CA ILE A 146 12.24 -3.36 -0.87
C ILE A 146 11.91 -4.85 -0.97
N ALA A 147 10.91 -5.32 -0.23
CA ALA A 147 10.36 -6.68 -0.39
C ALA A 147 9.55 -6.80 -1.68
N GLY A 148 8.70 -5.83 -1.95
CA GLY A 148 7.80 -5.80 -3.10
C GLY A 148 6.84 -4.62 -3.05
N CYS A 149 5.88 -4.66 -3.98
CA CYS A 149 4.86 -3.64 -4.15
C CYS A 149 3.45 -4.23 -4.10
N ALA A 150 2.49 -3.43 -3.66
CA ALA A 150 1.08 -3.75 -3.63
C ALA A 150 0.25 -2.53 -4.05
N VAL A 151 -1.06 -2.68 -4.17
CA VAL A 151 -2.00 -1.57 -4.35
C VAL A 151 -2.60 -1.18 -3.00
N LEU A 152 -2.78 0.10 -2.80
CA LEU A 152 -3.44 0.67 -1.63
C LEU A 152 -4.39 1.78 -2.08
N ASN A 153 -5.53 1.93 -1.42
CA ASN A 153 -6.39 3.09 -1.60
C ASN A 153 -6.33 3.94 -0.32
N ASP A 154 -5.64 5.09 -0.38
CA ASP A 154 -5.49 6.03 0.74
C ASP A 154 -6.76 6.86 0.91
N VAL A 155 -7.89 6.18 1.22
CA VAL A 155 -9.18 6.84 1.42
C VAL A 155 -9.05 7.94 2.44
N SER A 156 -9.62 9.10 2.10
CA SER A 156 -9.43 10.37 2.81
C SER A 156 -10.75 11.02 3.13
N MET A 157 -10.87 11.50 4.37
CA MET A 157 -11.95 12.40 4.79
C MET A 157 -11.46 13.83 4.62
N CYS A 158 -11.74 14.44 3.46
CA CYS A 158 -11.16 15.72 3.05
C CYS A 158 -11.47 16.87 4.01
N ASP A 159 -12.69 16.89 4.55
CA ASP A 159 -13.10 17.88 5.56
C ASP A 159 -12.31 17.77 6.87
N PHE A 160 -11.81 16.57 7.23
CA PHE A 160 -10.89 16.37 8.35
C PHE A 160 -9.44 16.64 7.97
N GLN A 161 -9.03 16.27 6.76
CA GLN A 161 -7.67 16.47 6.26
C GLN A 161 -7.29 17.95 6.26
N TYR A 162 -8.23 18.85 5.87
CA TYR A 162 -7.96 20.28 5.74
C TYR A 162 -8.34 21.12 6.97
N ARG A 163 -8.79 20.50 8.08
CA ARG A 163 -9.07 21.21 9.34
C ARG A 163 -7.84 21.88 9.94
N THR A 164 -6.68 21.27 9.75
CA THR A 164 -5.40 21.76 10.26
C THR A 164 -4.30 21.52 9.19
N LEU A 165 -3.08 21.90 9.51
CA LEU A 165 -1.92 21.63 8.64
C LEU A 165 -1.51 20.13 8.65
N GLN A 166 -2.04 19.31 9.60
CA GLN A 166 -1.71 17.90 9.74
C GLN A 166 -2.80 17.03 9.11
N TRP A 167 -2.44 16.26 8.09
CA TRP A 167 -3.39 15.45 7.31
C TRP A 167 -3.85 14.17 8.02
N LEU A 168 -3.10 13.69 9.00
CA LEU A 168 -3.34 12.43 9.71
C LEU A 168 -4.82 12.21 10.08
N GLN A 169 -5.48 13.24 10.60
CA GLN A 169 -6.86 13.12 11.06
C GLN A 169 -7.87 12.81 9.94
N GLY A 170 -7.58 13.19 8.69
CA GLY A 170 -8.40 12.84 7.53
C GLY A 170 -7.99 11.52 6.84
N LYS A 171 -6.86 10.94 7.25
CA LYS A 171 -6.21 9.81 6.58
C LYS A 171 -6.27 8.50 7.36
N THR A 172 -6.83 8.47 8.59
CA THR A 172 -6.72 7.32 9.47
C THR A 172 -8.04 6.90 10.13
N PHE A 173 -9.17 7.13 9.47
CA PHE A 173 -10.43 6.57 9.90
C PHE A 173 -10.39 5.05 9.82
N GLU A 174 -10.97 4.38 10.83
CA GLU A 174 -10.99 2.92 10.90
C GLU A 174 -11.70 2.31 9.69
N ASN A 175 -11.22 1.16 9.23
CA ASN A 175 -11.83 0.36 8.15
C ASN A 175 -12.04 1.11 6.82
N THR A 176 -11.11 2.00 6.44
CA THR A 176 -11.26 2.83 5.24
C THR A 176 -10.20 2.60 4.17
N THR A 177 -9.13 1.88 4.45
CA THR A 177 -7.96 1.80 3.58
C THR A 177 -7.75 0.38 3.03
N PRO A 178 -8.33 0.04 1.86
CA PRO A 178 -8.05 -1.23 1.18
C PRO A 178 -6.56 -1.38 0.86
N PHE A 179 -5.96 -2.52 1.24
CA PHE A 179 -4.54 -2.81 1.01
C PHE A 179 -4.32 -4.23 0.49
N GLY A 180 -3.96 -4.36 -0.77
CA GLY A 180 -3.66 -5.63 -1.41
C GLY A 180 -4.40 -5.86 -2.74
N PRO A 181 -4.80 -7.12 -3.08
CA PRO A 181 -4.71 -8.33 -2.26
C PRO A 181 -3.33 -8.98 -2.21
N TYR A 182 -2.40 -8.58 -3.10
CA TYR A 182 -1.10 -9.22 -3.25
C TYR A 182 0.05 -8.25 -3.00
N LEU A 183 1.11 -8.77 -2.37
CA LEU A 183 2.46 -8.22 -2.49
C LEU A 183 3.14 -8.93 -3.65
N VAL A 184 3.59 -8.19 -4.65
CA VAL A 184 4.40 -8.71 -5.76
C VAL A 184 5.85 -8.31 -5.52
N THR A 185 6.73 -9.30 -5.47
CA THR A 185 8.15 -9.09 -5.15
C THR A 185 8.90 -8.39 -6.29
N THR A 186 10.01 -7.73 -5.97
CA THR A 186 10.78 -6.88 -6.90
C THR A 186 11.40 -7.61 -8.08
N ASP A 187 11.54 -8.93 -7.99
CA ASP A 187 11.98 -9.80 -9.09
C ASP A 187 10.90 -10.01 -10.16
N GLU A 188 9.61 -9.88 -9.81
CA GLU A 188 8.51 -10.04 -10.76
C GLU A 188 7.89 -8.70 -11.22
N TRP A 189 8.03 -7.65 -10.43
CA TRP A 189 7.41 -6.38 -10.76
C TRP A 189 8.23 -5.18 -10.25
N THR A 190 8.29 -4.15 -11.09
CA THR A 190 8.91 -2.86 -10.77
C THR A 190 8.00 -1.70 -11.20
N PRO A 191 8.10 -0.51 -10.58
CA PRO A 191 7.35 0.68 -11.00
C PRO A 191 7.52 0.99 -12.50
N GLY A 192 6.43 1.42 -13.14
CA GLY A 192 6.34 1.70 -14.58
C GLY A 192 4.94 1.43 -15.13
N PRO A 193 4.29 0.26 -14.80
CA PRO A 193 2.93 -0.02 -15.22
C PRO A 193 1.91 1.01 -14.73
N THR A 194 0.77 1.04 -15.41
CA THR A 194 -0.33 1.98 -15.13
C THR A 194 -1.12 1.57 -13.88
N LEU A 195 -1.31 2.52 -12.99
CA LEU A 195 -2.28 2.48 -11.89
C LEU A 195 -3.58 3.13 -12.36
N ARG A 196 -4.72 2.52 -12.05
CA ARG A 196 -6.06 3.04 -12.36
C ARG A 196 -6.98 2.94 -11.17
N THR A 197 -7.81 3.97 -10.99
CA THR A 197 -8.95 3.96 -10.07
C THR A 197 -10.24 4.13 -10.86
N GLN A 198 -11.21 3.28 -10.59
CA GLN A 198 -12.54 3.35 -11.19
C GLN A 198 -13.60 3.41 -10.06
N VAL A 199 -14.61 4.25 -10.25
CA VAL A 199 -15.78 4.34 -9.37
C VAL A 199 -17.00 4.13 -10.24
N ASP A 200 -17.84 3.15 -9.91
CA ASP A 200 -19.03 2.75 -10.69
C ASP A 200 -18.72 2.47 -12.18
N GLY A 201 -17.51 1.93 -12.45
CA GLY A 201 -17.03 1.65 -13.80
C GLY A 201 -16.50 2.85 -14.57
N GLU A 202 -16.60 4.07 -14.03
CA GLU A 202 -16.02 5.28 -14.60
C GLU A 202 -14.55 5.44 -14.19
N LEU A 203 -13.67 5.69 -15.16
CA LEU A 203 -12.24 5.92 -14.91
C LEU A 203 -12.05 7.27 -14.21
N MET A 204 -11.53 7.22 -12.99
CA MET A 204 -11.27 8.41 -12.15
C MET A 204 -9.80 8.83 -12.17
N GLN A 205 -8.90 7.88 -12.02
CA GLN A 205 -7.46 8.13 -12.02
C GLN A 205 -6.76 7.17 -12.97
N GLU A 206 -5.78 7.68 -13.71
CA GLU A 206 -4.87 6.87 -14.54
C GLU A 206 -3.50 7.54 -14.60
N ALA A 207 -2.46 6.81 -14.19
CA ALA A 207 -1.09 7.29 -14.31
C ALA A 207 -0.09 6.11 -14.32
N SER A 208 1.06 6.33 -14.92
CA SER A 208 2.19 5.41 -14.78
C SER A 208 2.77 5.51 -13.38
N THR A 209 2.98 4.38 -12.71
CA THR A 209 3.73 4.33 -11.44
C THR A 209 5.21 4.74 -11.59
N GLY A 210 5.68 4.94 -12.82
CA GLY A 210 6.99 5.52 -13.13
C GLY A 210 7.03 7.05 -13.10
N ASP A 211 5.87 7.74 -12.99
CA ASP A 211 5.79 9.22 -12.96
C ASP A 211 6.03 9.83 -11.56
N LEU A 212 6.43 9.02 -10.59
CA LEU A 212 6.74 9.48 -9.23
C LEU A 212 7.94 10.44 -9.23
N VAL A 213 7.81 11.60 -8.55
CA VAL A 213 8.92 12.56 -8.33
C VAL A 213 9.95 11.92 -7.40
N PHE A 214 9.49 11.34 -6.31
CA PHE A 214 10.29 10.57 -5.37
C PHE A 214 9.98 9.08 -5.57
N THR A 215 10.92 8.36 -6.17
CA THR A 215 10.77 6.92 -6.40
C THR A 215 10.75 6.15 -5.08
N PRO A 216 10.29 4.88 -5.04
CA PRO A 216 10.32 4.06 -3.84
C PRO A 216 11.66 4.07 -3.10
N ALA A 217 12.78 3.94 -3.82
CA ALA A 217 14.12 3.99 -3.22
C ALA A 217 14.44 5.36 -2.60
N VAL A 218 14.01 6.45 -3.25
CA VAL A 218 14.18 7.82 -2.71
C VAL A 218 13.37 8.00 -1.43
N LEU A 219 12.10 7.53 -1.41
CA LEU A 219 11.25 7.60 -0.21
C LEU A 219 11.84 6.80 0.96
N ILE A 220 12.27 5.56 0.72
CA ILE A 220 12.91 4.72 1.74
C ILE A 220 14.19 5.38 2.26
N SER A 221 15.07 5.84 1.35
CA SER A 221 16.28 6.56 1.74
C SER A 221 15.94 7.76 2.63
N TYR A 222 15.00 8.61 2.19
CA TYR A 222 14.57 9.81 2.93
C TYR A 222 14.00 9.48 4.31
N PHE A 223 13.01 8.57 4.39
CA PHE A 223 12.39 8.19 5.66
C PHE A 223 13.37 7.51 6.62
N SER A 224 14.32 6.72 6.08
CA SER A 224 15.36 6.09 6.88
C SER A 224 16.35 7.08 7.52
N GLN A 225 16.43 8.32 7.03
CA GLN A 225 17.17 9.39 7.71
C GLN A 225 16.46 9.85 9.00
N ILE A 226 15.15 9.70 9.07
CA ILE A 226 14.31 10.21 10.17
C ILE A 226 14.10 9.10 11.20
N VAL A 227 13.68 7.91 10.76
CA VAL A 227 13.33 6.76 11.61
C VAL A 227 13.87 5.47 11.03
N THR A 228 14.19 4.48 11.88
CA THR A 228 14.51 3.13 11.40
C THR A 228 13.27 2.51 10.77
N LEU A 229 13.39 2.06 9.52
CA LEU A 229 12.37 1.25 8.87
C LEU A 229 12.62 -0.23 9.19
N GLN A 230 11.55 -0.96 9.44
CA GLN A 230 11.58 -2.39 9.79
C GLN A 230 10.93 -3.23 8.69
N PRO A 231 11.27 -4.51 8.57
CA PRO A 231 10.53 -5.43 7.70
C PRO A 231 9.03 -5.40 8.02
N GLY A 232 8.20 -5.28 6.98
CA GLY A 232 6.75 -5.14 7.12
C GLY A 232 6.25 -3.71 7.30
N ASP A 233 7.11 -2.69 7.42
CA ASP A 233 6.66 -1.30 7.30
C ASP A 233 6.16 -1.03 5.87
N VAL A 234 5.11 -0.22 5.76
CA VAL A 234 4.43 0.12 4.50
C VAL A 234 4.68 1.57 4.14
N ILE A 235 4.98 1.83 2.87
CA ILE A 235 5.11 3.17 2.33
C ILE A 235 4.09 3.36 1.21
N ALA A 236 3.08 4.20 1.43
CA ALA A 236 2.15 4.66 0.42
C ALA A 236 2.82 5.81 -0.36
N THR A 237 2.94 5.66 -1.69
CA THR A 237 3.84 6.51 -2.49
C THR A 237 3.19 7.76 -3.05
N GLY A 238 1.93 8.00 -2.74
CA GLY A 238 1.14 9.13 -3.25
C GLY A 238 0.23 8.75 -4.40
N THR A 239 -0.82 9.54 -4.56
CA THR A 239 -1.86 9.34 -5.56
C THR A 239 -1.69 10.24 -6.78
N PRO A 240 -2.07 9.81 -8.01
CA PRO A 240 -2.10 10.66 -9.18
C PRO A 240 -3.32 11.61 -9.18
N GLY A 241 -3.39 12.50 -10.17
CA GLY A 241 -4.55 13.35 -10.41
C GLY A 241 -5.84 12.55 -10.65
N GLY A 242 -6.99 13.20 -10.46
CA GLY A 242 -8.31 12.60 -10.65
C GLY A 242 -9.04 12.22 -9.37
N VAL A 243 -8.54 12.67 -8.21
CA VAL A 243 -9.24 12.58 -6.92
C VAL A 243 -10.57 13.34 -6.96
N GLY A 244 -11.54 12.90 -6.16
CA GLY A 244 -12.90 13.45 -6.15
C GLY A 244 -12.96 14.92 -5.74
N HIS A 245 -12.22 15.29 -4.70
CA HIS A 245 -12.16 16.66 -4.17
C HIS A 245 -11.69 17.70 -5.22
N ALA A 246 -10.79 17.32 -6.13
CA ALA A 246 -10.29 18.21 -7.18
C ALA A 246 -11.25 18.37 -8.37
N ARG A 247 -12.30 17.56 -8.48
CA ARG A 247 -13.27 17.57 -9.59
C ARG A 247 -14.27 18.72 -9.47
N LYS A 248 -14.84 19.12 -10.61
CA LYS A 248 -15.90 20.15 -10.65
C LYS A 248 -17.08 19.62 -11.45
N PRO A 249 -18.28 19.37 -10.85
CA PRO A 249 -18.48 19.42 -9.38
C PRO A 249 -17.60 18.40 -8.64
N ALA A 250 -17.34 18.65 -7.37
CA ALA A 250 -16.69 17.65 -6.49
C ALA A 250 -17.55 16.38 -6.45
N ARG A 251 -16.91 15.22 -6.37
CA ARG A 251 -17.57 13.91 -6.32
C ARG A 251 -17.19 13.15 -5.08
#